data_6c64814917984cab6d405f47f62c42c6
#
_entry.id   6c64814917984cab6d405f47f62c42c6
#
_cell.length_a   1.000
_cell.length_b   1.000
_cell.length_c   1.000
_cell.angle_alpha   90.00
_cell.angle_beta   90.00
_cell.angle_gamma   90.00
#
_symmetry.space_group_name_H-M   'P 1'
#
loop_
_entity.id
_entity.type
_entity.pdbx_description
1 polymer ?
#
loop_
_entity_poly.entity_id
_entity_poly.type
_entity_poly.pdbx_seq_one_letter_code
_entity_poly.pdbx_strand_id
1 'polypeptide(L)'
;MGVSVFVPDIPGCFTQGDSLEEALENVQEAIGLMLANKTPEEYPQASKPNQLQLEKEQFVMMVAFDKLAYDMKYNARAVKKTLSIPAWLNNLAQEHNVNFSNLLQRALLKELGIKI
;
A
#
# COMPACT_ATOMS: atom_id res chain seq x y z
N MET A 1 9.52 -21.63 16.03
CA MET A 1 9.25 -20.62 17.03
C MET A 1 8.88 -19.31 16.34
N GLY A 2 7.77 -18.71 16.74
CA GLY A 2 7.24 -17.53 16.07
C GLY A 2 7.84 -16.22 16.59
N VAL A 3 7.64 -15.19 15.80
CA VAL A 3 7.98 -13.79 16.16
C VAL A 3 6.69 -13.01 16.25
N SER A 4 6.44 -12.39 17.39
CA SER A 4 5.29 -11.51 17.60
C SER A 4 5.71 -10.06 17.48
N VAL A 5 4.89 -9.25 16.81
CA VAL A 5 5.16 -7.83 16.56
C VAL A 5 4.00 -6.99 17.05
N PHE A 6 4.32 -5.95 17.80
CA PHE A 6 3.36 -4.93 18.23
C PHE A 6 3.78 -3.59 17.66
N VAL A 7 2.80 -2.83 17.17
CA VAL A 7 3.01 -1.48 16.65
C VAL A 7 2.44 -0.50 17.67
N PRO A 8 3.24 0.05 18.60
CA PRO A 8 2.73 0.89 19.69
C PRO A 8 2.02 2.15 19.22
N ASP A 9 2.43 2.69 18.09
CA ASP A 9 1.87 3.94 17.57
C ASP A 9 0.46 3.77 16.98
N ILE A 10 0.04 2.53 16.76
CA ILE A 10 -1.29 2.21 16.23
C ILE A 10 -1.96 1.25 17.19
N PRO A 11 -2.84 1.73 18.08
CA PRO A 11 -3.48 0.86 19.07
C PRO A 11 -4.20 -0.31 18.41
N GLY A 12 -3.99 -1.50 18.95
CA GLY A 12 -4.60 -2.71 18.42
C GLY A 12 -3.91 -3.32 17.21
N CYS A 13 -2.80 -2.73 16.76
CA CYS A 13 -2.05 -3.24 15.61
C CYS A 13 -0.96 -4.20 16.09
N PHE A 14 -1.16 -5.48 15.80
CA PHE A 14 -0.17 -6.50 16.11
C PHE A 14 -0.26 -7.63 15.09
N THR A 15 0.82 -8.38 14.97
CA THR A 15 0.88 -9.51 14.07
C THR A 15 1.94 -10.51 14.56
N GLN A 16 2.13 -11.56 13.81
CA GLN A 16 3.14 -12.57 14.08
C GLN A 16 3.57 -13.25 12.80
N GLY A 17 4.67 -13.95 12.85
CA GLY A 17 5.16 -14.76 11.75
C GLY A 17 6.07 -15.86 12.28
N ASP A 18 6.36 -16.87 11.46
CA ASP A 18 7.23 -17.95 11.84
C ASP A 18 8.70 -17.57 11.82
N SER A 19 9.01 -16.45 11.17
CA SER A 19 10.35 -15.87 11.11
C SER A 19 10.23 -14.36 11.20
N LEU A 20 11.36 -13.67 11.43
CA LEU A 20 11.38 -12.22 11.42
C LEU A 20 10.97 -11.68 10.06
N GLU A 21 11.45 -12.30 8.97
CA GLU A 21 11.10 -11.87 7.61
C GLU A 21 9.60 -11.95 7.37
N GLU A 22 8.98 -13.08 7.74
CA GLU A 22 7.53 -13.24 7.60
C GLU A 22 6.76 -12.26 8.48
N ALA A 23 7.22 -12.04 9.71
CA ALA A 23 6.58 -11.08 10.61
C ALA A 23 6.63 -9.66 10.05
N LEU A 24 7.73 -9.27 9.40
CA LEU A 24 7.86 -7.95 8.78
C LEU A 24 6.95 -7.80 7.56
N GLU A 25 6.76 -8.84 6.78
CA GLU A 25 5.76 -8.82 5.70
C GLU A 25 4.35 -8.66 6.26
N ASN A 26 4.04 -9.43 7.28
CA ASN A 26 2.71 -9.41 7.90
C ASN A 26 2.41 -8.08 8.59
N VAL A 27 3.43 -7.38 9.09
CA VAL A 27 3.21 -6.08 9.72
C VAL A 27 2.80 -5.02 8.70
N GLN A 28 3.26 -5.11 7.46
CA GLN A 28 2.81 -4.20 6.40
C GLN A 28 1.30 -4.35 6.17
N GLU A 29 0.82 -5.59 6.12
CA GLU A 29 -0.61 -5.85 5.99
C GLU A 29 -1.40 -5.34 7.19
N ALA A 30 -0.91 -5.61 8.41
CA ALA A 30 -1.58 -5.17 9.63
C ALA A 30 -1.68 -3.64 9.71
N ILE A 31 -0.61 -2.94 9.40
CA ILE A 31 -0.60 -1.48 9.37
C ILE A 31 -1.56 -0.96 8.29
N GLY A 32 -1.52 -1.55 7.09
CA GLY A 32 -2.39 -1.16 5.99
C GLY A 32 -3.86 -1.29 6.34
N LEU A 33 -4.25 -2.38 6.99
CA LEU A 33 -5.63 -2.58 7.42
C LEU A 33 -6.07 -1.53 8.44
N MET A 34 -5.20 -1.17 9.38
CA MET A 34 -5.52 -0.19 10.41
C MET A 34 -5.57 1.23 9.86
N LEU A 35 -4.84 1.53 8.79
CA LEU A 35 -4.78 2.86 8.19
C LEU A 35 -5.69 3.00 6.96
N ALA A 36 -6.46 1.98 6.60
CA ALA A 36 -7.21 1.92 5.34
C ALA A 36 -8.18 3.09 5.14
N ASN A 37 -8.77 3.60 6.22
CA ASN A 37 -9.76 4.68 6.15
C ASN A 37 -9.16 6.04 6.53
N LYS A 38 -7.84 6.15 6.54
CA LYS A 38 -7.15 7.37 6.95
C LYS A 38 -6.35 7.95 5.79
N THR A 39 -6.28 9.27 5.75
CA THR A 39 -5.38 9.97 4.82
C THR A 39 -3.98 10.01 5.44
N PRO A 40 -2.92 10.23 4.64
CA PRO A 40 -1.57 10.32 5.20
C PRO A 40 -1.40 11.36 6.31
N GLU A 41 -2.17 12.46 6.26
CA GLU A 41 -2.13 13.48 7.30
C GLU A 41 -2.67 12.99 8.65
N GLU A 42 -3.52 11.95 8.62
CA GLU A 42 -4.11 11.36 9.81
C GLU A 42 -3.26 10.23 10.40
N TYR A 43 -2.16 9.87 9.76
CA TYR A 43 -1.31 8.79 10.24
C TYR A 43 -0.64 9.20 11.55
N PRO A 44 -0.55 8.29 12.52
CA PRO A 44 0.12 8.60 13.77
C PRO A 44 1.60 8.87 13.56
N GLN A 45 2.15 9.74 14.38
CA GLN A 45 3.58 10.02 14.34
C GLN A 45 4.33 8.85 14.99
N ALA A 46 5.44 8.45 14.37
CA ALA A 46 6.26 7.36 14.89
C ALA A 46 6.94 7.78 16.21
N SER A 47 6.87 6.90 17.18
CA SER A 47 7.59 7.09 18.43
C SER A 47 9.10 6.92 18.21
N LYS A 48 9.89 7.62 19.01
CA LYS A 48 11.33 7.40 19.01
C LYS A 48 11.63 6.09 19.74
N PRO A 49 12.54 5.27 19.23
CA PRO A 49 12.83 3.98 19.86
C PRO A 49 13.22 4.07 21.33
N ASN A 50 13.93 5.13 21.72
CA ASN A 50 14.39 5.30 23.10
C ASN A 50 13.28 5.74 24.07
N GLN A 51 12.09 6.06 23.57
CA GLN A 51 10.93 6.41 24.40
C GLN A 51 10.09 5.19 24.78
N LEU A 52 10.34 4.04 24.17
CA LEU A 52 9.59 2.83 24.41
C LEU A 52 10.23 2.02 25.54
N GLN A 53 9.39 1.50 26.43
CA GLN A 53 9.83 0.59 27.48
C GLN A 53 9.73 -0.84 26.96
N LEU A 54 10.86 -1.54 26.95
CA LEU A 54 10.93 -2.91 26.46
C LEU A 54 11.02 -3.89 27.62
N GLU A 55 10.31 -5.01 27.47
CA GLU A 55 10.46 -6.13 28.36
C GLU A 55 11.68 -6.95 27.93
N LYS A 56 12.06 -7.88 28.81
CA LYS A 56 13.18 -8.79 28.52
C LYS A 56 12.91 -9.55 27.22
N GLU A 57 13.92 -9.68 26.39
CA GLU A 57 13.85 -10.36 25.10
C GLU A 57 13.10 -9.61 24.02
N GLN A 58 12.70 -8.38 24.27
CA GLN A 58 12.12 -7.52 23.25
C GLN A 58 13.17 -6.62 22.63
N PHE A 59 12.97 -6.26 21.38
CA PHE A 59 13.77 -5.22 20.74
C PHE A 59 12.84 -4.37 19.86
N VAL A 60 13.27 -3.14 19.59
CA VAL A 60 12.51 -2.23 18.75
C VAL A 60 13.16 -2.12 17.38
N MET A 61 12.32 -2.00 16.37
CA MET A 61 12.75 -1.90 14.99
C MET A 61 11.93 -0.83 14.30
N MET A 62 12.57 0.02 13.52
CA MET A 62 11.86 0.99 12.70
C MET A 62 11.37 0.30 11.44
N VAL A 63 10.08 0.47 11.14
CA VAL A 63 9.46 -0.11 9.96
C VAL A 63 8.79 1.00 9.17
N ALA A 64 9.14 1.12 7.88
CA ALA A 64 8.48 2.06 6.99
C ALA A 64 7.27 1.39 6.36
N PHE A 65 6.10 2.01 6.49
CA PHE A 65 4.91 1.52 5.81
C PHE A 65 4.89 2.03 4.37
N ASP A 66 4.90 1.11 3.42
CA ASP A 66 4.84 1.42 2.00
C ASP A 66 3.39 1.32 1.51
N LYS A 67 2.69 2.47 1.52
CA LYS A 67 1.28 2.52 1.12
C LYS A 67 1.08 2.10 -0.33
N LEU A 68 1.98 2.52 -1.23
CA LEU A 68 1.85 2.18 -2.65
C LEU A 68 1.98 0.66 -2.86
N ALA A 69 2.99 0.04 -2.25
CA ALA A 69 3.16 -1.40 -2.35
C ALA A 69 1.97 -2.15 -1.75
N TYR A 70 1.45 -1.66 -0.62
CA TYR A 70 0.26 -2.24 -0.01
C TYR A 70 -0.94 -2.18 -0.96
N ASP A 71 -1.20 -1.00 -1.55
CA ASP A 71 -2.33 -0.81 -2.46
C ASP A 71 -2.20 -1.68 -3.72
N MET A 72 -1.01 -1.81 -4.26
CA MET A 72 -0.77 -2.64 -5.45
C MET A 72 -1.05 -4.11 -5.16
N LYS A 73 -0.79 -4.56 -3.95
CA LYS A 73 -1.00 -5.96 -3.57
C LYS A 73 -2.45 -6.25 -3.18
N TYR A 74 -3.08 -5.36 -2.42
CA TYR A 74 -4.39 -5.63 -1.80
C TYR A 74 -5.54 -4.86 -2.45
N ASN A 75 -5.27 -3.84 -3.25
CA ASN A 75 -6.27 -3.01 -3.91
C ASN A 75 -6.12 -2.99 -5.43
N ALA A 76 -5.77 -4.13 -6.02
CA ALA A 76 -5.50 -4.22 -7.45
C ALA A 76 -6.76 -4.52 -8.29
N ARG A 77 -7.95 -4.59 -7.66
CA ARG A 77 -9.18 -4.87 -8.38
C ARG A 77 -9.48 -3.78 -9.41
N ALA A 78 -10.01 -4.19 -10.56
CA ALA A 78 -10.39 -3.24 -11.60
C ALA A 78 -11.57 -2.38 -11.17
N VAL A 79 -11.51 -1.10 -11.49
CA VAL A 79 -12.58 -0.14 -11.24
C VAL A 79 -13.01 0.45 -12.57
N LYS A 80 -14.33 0.46 -12.84
CA LYS A 80 -14.84 1.05 -14.07
C LYS A 80 -14.76 2.58 -13.99
N LYS A 81 -14.32 3.20 -15.08
CA LYS A 81 -14.26 4.64 -15.19
C LYS A 81 -14.89 5.07 -16.50
N THR A 82 -15.90 5.92 -16.41
CA THR A 82 -16.58 6.46 -17.58
C THR A 82 -15.89 7.77 -17.99
N LEU A 83 -15.42 7.82 -19.22
CA LEU A 83 -14.68 8.95 -19.77
C LEU A 83 -15.27 9.38 -21.10
N SER A 84 -15.08 10.65 -21.46
CA SER A 84 -15.54 11.21 -22.71
C SER A 84 -14.35 11.64 -23.56
N ILE A 85 -14.40 11.28 -24.83
CA ILE A 85 -13.43 11.77 -25.82
C ILE A 85 -14.21 12.19 -27.07
N PRO A 86 -13.60 13.01 -27.95
CA PRO A 86 -14.27 13.37 -29.21
C PRO A 86 -14.63 12.14 -30.02
N ALA A 87 -15.81 12.16 -30.69
CA ALA A 87 -16.29 11.04 -31.47
C ALA A 87 -15.32 10.62 -32.58
N TRP A 88 -14.71 11.58 -33.27
CA TRP A 88 -13.75 11.27 -34.33
C TRP A 88 -12.53 10.53 -33.83
N LEU A 89 -12.04 10.90 -32.63
CA LEU A 89 -10.91 10.24 -32.00
C LEU A 89 -11.26 8.82 -31.57
N ASN A 90 -12.45 8.65 -31.01
CA ASN A 90 -12.95 7.34 -30.64
C ASN A 90 -13.03 6.40 -31.84
N ASN A 91 -13.61 6.90 -32.96
CA ASN A 91 -13.75 6.11 -34.19
C ASN A 91 -12.38 5.70 -34.75
N LEU A 92 -11.44 6.63 -34.79
CA LEU A 92 -10.11 6.37 -35.28
C LEU A 92 -9.38 5.34 -34.42
N ALA A 93 -9.49 5.46 -33.09
CA ALA A 93 -8.87 4.51 -32.17
C ALA A 93 -9.46 3.11 -32.32
N GLN A 94 -10.78 3.01 -32.53
CA GLN A 94 -11.43 1.72 -32.75
C GLN A 94 -10.97 1.08 -34.05
N GLU A 95 -10.81 1.87 -35.11
CA GLU A 95 -10.28 1.38 -36.40
C GLU A 95 -8.87 0.79 -36.25
N HIS A 96 -8.07 1.32 -35.33
CA HIS A 96 -6.72 0.83 -35.07
C HIS A 96 -6.66 -0.20 -33.94
N ASN A 97 -7.81 -0.69 -33.49
CA ASN A 97 -7.91 -1.72 -32.44
C ASN A 97 -7.18 -1.34 -31.15
N VAL A 98 -7.30 -0.07 -30.74
CA VAL A 98 -6.66 0.40 -29.51
C VAL A 98 -7.35 -0.21 -28.28
N ASN A 99 -6.54 -0.76 -27.37
CA ASN A 99 -7.03 -1.20 -26.07
C ASN A 99 -7.08 0.00 -25.14
N PHE A 100 -8.24 0.61 -24.96
CA PHE A 100 -8.41 1.83 -24.17
C PHE A 100 -7.99 1.66 -22.72
N SER A 101 -8.37 0.55 -22.09
CA SER A 101 -8.02 0.30 -20.68
C SER A 101 -6.52 0.21 -20.48
N ASN A 102 -5.85 -0.53 -21.34
CA ASN A 102 -4.40 -0.69 -21.25
C ASN A 102 -3.69 0.63 -21.51
N LEU A 103 -4.12 1.37 -22.53
CA LEU A 103 -3.52 2.67 -22.85
C LEU A 103 -3.68 3.65 -21.71
N LEU A 104 -4.87 3.71 -21.12
CA LEU A 104 -5.15 4.59 -19.98
C LEU A 104 -4.25 4.25 -18.79
N GLN A 105 -4.13 2.97 -18.45
CA GLN A 105 -3.28 2.54 -17.34
C GLN A 105 -1.83 2.95 -17.56
N ARG A 106 -1.29 2.73 -18.77
CA ARG A 106 0.08 3.11 -19.10
C ARG A 106 0.29 4.62 -19.03
N ALA A 107 -0.69 5.38 -19.53
CA ALA A 107 -0.62 6.84 -19.48
C ALA A 107 -0.63 7.35 -18.04
N LEU A 108 -1.48 6.78 -17.18
CA LEU A 108 -1.55 7.15 -15.77
C LEU A 108 -0.27 6.81 -15.02
N LEU A 109 0.29 5.63 -15.26
CA LEU A 109 1.56 5.24 -14.65
C LEU A 109 2.67 6.22 -15.01
N LYS A 110 2.71 6.63 -16.28
CA LYS A 110 3.70 7.60 -16.76
C LYS A 110 3.48 8.97 -16.12
N GLU A 111 2.23 9.43 -16.08
CA GLU A 111 1.87 10.73 -15.52
C GLU A 111 2.21 10.81 -14.03
N LEU A 112 2.01 9.72 -13.30
CA LEU A 112 2.29 9.64 -11.87
C LEU A 112 3.75 9.31 -11.55
N GLY A 113 4.57 9.05 -12.59
CA GLY A 113 5.96 8.70 -12.40
C GLY A 113 6.21 7.33 -11.79
N ILE A 114 5.24 6.42 -11.94
CA ILE A 114 5.35 5.06 -11.40
C ILE A 114 6.00 4.17 -12.45
N LYS A 115 7.09 3.52 -12.04
CA LYS A 115 7.77 2.53 -12.89
C LYS A 115 7.38 1.14 -12.47
N ILE A 116 6.96 0.36 -13.44
CA ILE A 116 6.63 -1.06 -13.23
C ILE A 116 7.40 -1.90 -14.22
#